data_1200f278b6f14ee4091b3d7ce1cf49ce
#
_entry.id   1200f278b6f14ee4091b3d7ce1cf49ce
#
_cell.length_a   1.000
_cell.length_b   1.000
_cell.length_c   1.000
_cell.angle_alpha   90.00
_cell.angle_beta   90.00
_cell.angle_gamma   90.00
#
_symmetry.space_group_name_H-M   'P 1'
#
loop_
_entity.id
_entity.type
_entity.pdbx_description
1 polymer ?
#
loop_
_entity_poly.entity_id
_entity_poly.type
_entity_poly.pdbx_seq_one_letter_code
_entity_poly.pdbx_strand_id
1 'polypeptide(L)'
;DNKQEEQRRAEDADHSLSTQDKADRERLRTQQMAEVAAFSMAEADGLGDDPVLKGAHWSDKPLDEMGERDWRIFREDFDIRVKGGKAPLPLRFWEEGNLPSSVMEAIQDLGYTTPSPIQRQAIPIGMGRRDIIGIAETGSGKTAAFGIPMIAYILSLEAGMRERVADQGPLALIMAPTRELAIQIEEECIKFCKYAGLKTVCVVGGQDIEQQAFTLRRGVEIIIGTPGRLNDCVEKHYLVLNQCNYVVLDEADRMIDMGFEEQQVLAVLEAMGGTLKANDAELAYKQEKKAKNARSAKDLVRVTAMFSATMPPAVEKMAKKYLRHPAIVQQIGDEDTGKNRRIDQRVLWMTEAQKKAKVLELLRNHDKDDRVLVFINTKKNADMLGRQLEQAGFAAGVLHGGKTQ
;
A
#
# COMPACT_ATOMS: atom_id res chain seq x y z
N ASP A 1 -38.71 -8.07 -11.31
CA ASP A 1 -38.74 -6.66 -10.86
C ASP A 1 -37.37 -6.16 -10.38
N ASN A 2 -36.55 -6.98 -9.69
CA ASN A 2 -35.24 -6.55 -9.19
C ASN A 2 -34.20 -6.21 -10.30
N LYS A 3 -34.19 -6.93 -11.43
CA LYS A 3 -33.25 -6.65 -12.54
C LYS A 3 -33.55 -5.35 -13.29
N GLN A 4 -34.80 -4.91 -13.31
CA GLN A 4 -35.18 -3.64 -13.94
C GLN A 4 -34.86 -2.44 -13.04
N GLU A 5 -34.87 -2.63 -11.72
CA GLU A 5 -34.50 -1.59 -10.76
C GLU A 5 -32.97 -1.39 -10.69
N GLU A 6 -32.20 -2.47 -10.79
CA GLU A 6 -30.73 -2.39 -10.90
C GLU A 6 -30.26 -1.74 -12.21
N GLN A 7 -30.94 -2.04 -13.33
CA GLN A 7 -30.65 -1.37 -14.60
C GLN A 7 -30.94 0.14 -14.56
N ARG A 8 -32.06 0.55 -13.93
CA ARG A 8 -32.38 1.97 -13.76
C ARG A 8 -31.39 2.70 -12.85
N ARG A 9 -30.94 2.07 -11.78
CA ARG A 9 -29.89 2.66 -10.88
C ARG A 9 -28.53 2.78 -11.59
N ALA A 10 -28.20 1.85 -12.47
CA ALA A 10 -26.99 1.94 -13.28
C ALA A 10 -27.07 3.03 -14.35
N GLU A 11 -28.24 3.23 -14.96
CA GLU A 11 -28.51 4.28 -15.94
C GLU A 11 -28.53 5.68 -15.29
N ASP A 12 -29.08 5.82 -14.07
CA ASP A 12 -29.10 7.08 -13.31
C ASP A 12 -27.68 7.48 -12.81
N ALA A 13 -26.86 6.49 -12.43
CA ALA A 13 -25.46 6.73 -12.06
C ALA A 13 -24.61 7.18 -13.25
N ASP A 14 -24.91 6.72 -14.45
CA ASP A 14 -24.21 7.10 -15.69
C ASP A 14 -24.63 8.51 -16.19
N HIS A 15 -25.79 9.00 -15.79
CA HIS A 15 -26.26 10.36 -16.16
C HIS A 15 -25.62 11.47 -15.31
N SER A 16 -25.00 11.14 -14.14
CA SER A 16 -24.37 12.13 -13.26
C SER A 16 -22.92 12.46 -13.61
N LEU A 17 -22.28 11.70 -14.52
CA LEU A 17 -20.91 11.93 -14.97
C LEU A 17 -20.86 12.91 -16.12
N SER A 18 -19.89 13.83 -16.08
CA SER A 18 -19.66 14.77 -17.19
C SER A 18 -19.34 13.99 -18.48
N THR A 19 -19.68 14.57 -19.63
CA THR A 19 -19.41 13.95 -20.95
C THR A 19 -17.90 13.65 -21.14
N GLN A 20 -17.06 14.42 -20.45
CA GLN A 20 -15.60 14.27 -20.47
C GLN A 20 -15.16 13.04 -19.66
N ASP A 21 -15.74 12.81 -18.48
CA ASP A 21 -15.43 11.65 -17.62
C ASP A 21 -15.86 10.34 -18.27
N LYS A 22 -16.96 10.36 -19.05
CA LYS A 22 -17.42 9.19 -19.84
C LYS A 22 -16.45 8.87 -20.98
N ALA A 23 -15.99 9.88 -21.68
CA ALA A 23 -15.04 9.73 -22.78
C ALA A 23 -13.67 9.24 -22.29
N ASP A 24 -13.22 9.71 -21.12
CA ASP A 24 -11.96 9.29 -20.52
C ASP A 24 -12.03 7.87 -19.97
N ARG A 25 -13.16 7.46 -19.38
CA ARG A 25 -13.40 6.05 -19.00
C ARG A 25 -13.41 5.12 -20.20
N GLU A 26 -14.04 5.52 -21.28
CA GLU A 26 -14.14 4.70 -22.50
C GLU A 26 -12.79 4.61 -23.21
N ARG A 27 -12.00 5.69 -23.22
CA ARG A 27 -10.61 5.68 -23.71
C ARG A 27 -9.72 4.78 -22.87
N LEU A 28 -9.79 4.86 -21.52
CA LEU A 28 -9.02 3.99 -20.62
C LEU A 28 -9.37 2.52 -20.83
N ARG A 29 -10.66 2.22 -20.98
CA ARG A 29 -11.16 0.85 -21.24
C ARG A 29 -10.71 0.32 -22.60
N THR A 30 -10.72 1.16 -23.62
CA THR A 30 -10.27 0.82 -24.98
C THR A 30 -8.75 0.64 -25.02
N GLN A 31 -8.01 1.47 -24.29
CA GLN A 31 -6.56 1.36 -24.18
C GLN A 31 -6.15 0.10 -23.42
N GLN A 32 -6.82 -0.25 -22.33
CA GLN A 32 -6.60 -1.50 -21.59
C GLN A 32 -6.95 -2.74 -22.42
N MET A 33 -8.05 -2.71 -23.19
CA MET A 33 -8.39 -3.79 -24.12
C MET A 33 -7.40 -3.89 -25.29
N ALA A 34 -6.88 -2.77 -25.78
CA ALA A 34 -5.86 -2.75 -26.83
C ALA A 34 -4.50 -3.27 -26.33
N GLU A 35 -4.11 -2.94 -25.08
CA GLU A 35 -2.91 -3.49 -24.44
C GLU A 35 -3.01 -5.01 -24.24
N VAL A 36 -4.15 -5.50 -23.77
CA VAL A 36 -4.40 -6.95 -23.62
C VAL A 36 -4.41 -7.65 -24.99
N ALA A 37 -5.01 -7.04 -26.01
CA ALA A 37 -5.03 -7.60 -27.37
C ALA A 37 -3.65 -7.53 -28.07
N ALA A 38 -2.89 -6.45 -27.86
CA ALA A 38 -1.53 -6.31 -28.39
C ALA A 38 -0.56 -7.31 -27.74
N PHE A 39 -0.74 -7.59 -26.44
CA PHE A 39 0.05 -8.59 -25.73
C PHE A 39 -0.23 -10.00 -26.27
N SER A 40 -1.49 -10.35 -26.54
CA SER A 40 -1.86 -11.65 -27.12
C SER A 40 -1.43 -11.82 -28.60
N MET A 41 -1.29 -10.73 -29.36
CA MET A 41 -0.81 -10.78 -30.77
C MET A 41 0.71 -10.86 -30.87
N ALA A 42 1.48 -10.27 -29.93
CA ALA A 42 2.94 -10.32 -29.96
C ALA A 42 3.50 -11.71 -29.63
N GLU A 43 2.75 -12.57 -28.94
CA GLU A 43 3.14 -13.95 -28.64
C GLU A 43 2.86 -14.94 -29.78
N ALA A 44 2.01 -14.59 -30.73
CA ALA A 44 1.65 -15.51 -31.84
C ALA A 44 2.77 -15.68 -32.88
N ASP A 45 3.72 -14.75 -32.96
CA ASP A 45 4.75 -14.73 -34.00
C ASP A 45 6.12 -15.32 -33.62
N GLY A 46 6.31 -15.84 -32.37
CA GLY A 46 7.64 -16.14 -31.84
C GLY A 46 7.95 -17.58 -31.42
N LEU A 47 7.03 -18.55 -31.48
CA LEU A 47 7.28 -19.92 -30.98
C LEU A 47 7.13 -20.95 -32.09
N GLY A 48 8.22 -21.69 -32.34
CA GLY A 48 8.29 -22.77 -33.33
C GLY A 48 7.26 -23.89 -33.12
N ASP A 49 6.94 -24.54 -34.20
CA ASP A 49 5.94 -25.60 -34.39
C ASP A 49 6.21 -26.89 -33.58
N ASP A 50 6.07 -26.86 -32.28
CA ASP A 50 6.03 -28.05 -31.44
C ASP A 50 4.61 -28.27 -30.84
N PRO A 51 3.84 -29.25 -31.37
CA PRO A 51 2.43 -29.44 -30.98
C PRO A 51 2.24 -29.82 -29.49
N VAL A 52 3.31 -30.20 -28.78
CA VAL A 52 3.27 -30.65 -27.38
C VAL A 52 3.31 -29.45 -26.40
N LEU A 53 3.63 -28.25 -26.87
CA LEU A 53 3.78 -27.04 -26.04
C LEU A 53 2.59 -26.07 -26.10
N LYS A 54 1.54 -26.35 -26.86
CA LYS A 54 0.32 -25.54 -26.91
C LYS A 54 -0.64 -25.87 -25.75
N GLY A 55 -0.17 -25.73 -24.51
CA GLY A 55 -1.07 -25.60 -23.38
C GLY A 55 -1.69 -24.20 -23.40
N ALA A 56 -3.02 -24.08 -23.19
CA ALA A 56 -3.68 -22.80 -23.08
C ALA A 56 -2.95 -21.90 -22.08
N HIS A 57 -2.87 -20.60 -22.36
CA HIS A 57 -2.27 -19.62 -21.46
C HIS A 57 -3.02 -19.63 -20.12
N TRP A 58 -2.36 -19.26 -19.01
CA TRP A 58 -2.98 -19.24 -17.67
C TRP A 58 -4.24 -18.36 -17.61
N SER A 59 -4.35 -17.34 -18.46
CA SER A 59 -5.54 -16.46 -18.55
C SER A 59 -6.80 -17.19 -19.00
N ASP A 60 -6.64 -18.21 -19.83
CA ASP A 60 -7.74 -18.93 -20.44
C ASP A 60 -8.10 -20.23 -19.70
N LYS A 61 -7.32 -20.55 -18.66
CA LYS A 61 -7.54 -21.73 -17.82
C LYS A 61 -8.44 -21.42 -16.62
N PRO A 62 -9.41 -22.28 -16.30
CA PRO A 62 -10.08 -22.23 -15.01
C PRO A 62 -9.08 -22.50 -13.86
N LEU A 63 -9.42 -22.02 -12.66
CA LEU A 63 -8.52 -22.03 -11.52
C LEU A 63 -8.05 -23.47 -11.11
N ASP A 64 -8.94 -24.44 -11.23
CA ASP A 64 -8.72 -25.86 -10.91
C ASP A 64 -7.82 -26.61 -11.90
N GLU A 65 -7.66 -26.07 -13.11
CA GLU A 65 -6.76 -26.62 -14.14
C GLU A 65 -5.35 -26.00 -14.11
N MET A 66 -5.12 -24.99 -13.27
CA MET A 66 -3.81 -24.34 -13.16
C MET A 66 -2.79 -25.18 -12.41
N GLY A 67 -1.74 -25.61 -13.12
CA GLY A 67 -0.61 -26.33 -12.54
C GLY A 67 0.50 -25.43 -12.00
N GLU A 68 1.52 -26.02 -11.40
CA GLU A 68 2.69 -25.28 -10.85
C GLU A 68 3.43 -24.48 -11.92
N ARG A 69 3.46 -24.98 -13.18
CA ARG A 69 4.05 -24.27 -14.31
C ARG A 69 3.30 -22.99 -14.61
N ASP A 70 1.97 -23.03 -14.65
CA ASP A 70 1.13 -21.88 -14.95
C ASP A 70 1.29 -20.79 -13.88
N TRP A 71 1.35 -21.19 -12.60
CA TRP A 71 1.60 -20.24 -11.50
C TRP A 71 3.00 -19.64 -11.53
N ARG A 72 4.00 -20.36 -12.05
CA ARG A 72 5.34 -19.82 -12.25
C ARG A 72 5.33 -18.76 -13.35
N ILE A 73 4.75 -19.10 -14.52
CA ILE A 73 4.58 -18.15 -15.63
C ILE A 73 3.81 -16.92 -15.16
N PHE A 74 2.68 -17.11 -14.47
CA PHE A 74 1.91 -16.00 -13.90
C PHE A 74 2.76 -15.06 -13.04
N ARG A 75 3.63 -15.60 -12.18
CA ARG A 75 4.50 -14.75 -11.37
C ARG A 75 5.57 -14.05 -12.20
N GLU A 76 6.07 -14.69 -13.24
CA GLU A 76 7.00 -14.10 -14.19
C GLU A 76 6.35 -12.96 -14.97
N ASP A 77 5.13 -13.13 -15.48
CA ASP A 77 4.37 -12.12 -16.23
C ASP A 77 4.08 -10.85 -15.40
N PHE A 78 3.92 -10.99 -14.09
CA PHE A 78 3.67 -9.87 -13.18
C PHE A 78 4.90 -9.45 -12.37
N ASP A 79 6.09 -9.93 -12.74
CA ASP A 79 7.34 -9.62 -12.03
C ASP A 79 7.27 -9.85 -10.52
N ILE A 80 6.63 -10.95 -10.09
CA ILE A 80 6.45 -11.27 -8.68
C ILE A 80 7.49 -12.31 -8.25
N ARG A 81 8.32 -11.99 -7.27
CA ARG A 81 9.17 -12.96 -6.55
C ARG A 81 8.67 -13.19 -5.14
N VAL A 82 8.68 -14.45 -4.72
CA VAL A 82 8.28 -14.84 -3.36
C VAL A 82 9.38 -15.65 -2.72
N LYS A 83 9.77 -15.26 -1.51
CA LYS A 83 10.74 -15.99 -0.66
C LYS A 83 10.13 -16.25 0.73
N GLY A 84 10.76 -17.08 1.53
CA GLY A 84 10.34 -17.33 2.92
C GLY A 84 9.44 -18.56 3.09
N GLY A 85 9.58 -19.58 2.24
CA GLY A 85 8.85 -20.85 2.30
C GLY A 85 7.55 -20.87 1.51
N LYS A 86 6.71 -21.89 1.74
CA LYS A 86 5.48 -22.10 0.97
C LYS A 86 4.51 -20.94 1.19
N ALA A 87 4.21 -20.20 0.14
CA ALA A 87 3.21 -19.12 0.12
C ALA A 87 1.91 -19.63 -0.55
N PRO A 88 0.75 -19.06 -0.20
CA PRO A 88 -0.48 -19.29 -0.95
C PRO A 88 -0.34 -18.85 -2.40
N LEU A 89 -1.21 -19.37 -3.25
CA LEU A 89 -1.27 -18.99 -4.67
C LEU A 89 -1.66 -17.50 -4.80
N PRO A 90 -1.14 -16.80 -5.81
CA PRO A 90 -1.52 -15.42 -6.07
C PRO A 90 -2.95 -15.31 -6.60
N LEU A 91 -3.56 -14.14 -6.47
CA LEU A 91 -4.86 -13.80 -7.06
C LEU A 91 -4.70 -13.41 -8.53
N ARG A 92 -5.48 -14.01 -9.42
CA ARG A 92 -5.64 -13.55 -10.80
C ARG A 92 -6.68 -12.43 -10.84
N PHE A 93 -7.79 -12.63 -10.15
CA PHE A 93 -8.93 -11.72 -10.07
C PHE A 93 -9.39 -11.55 -8.63
N TRP A 94 -10.12 -10.48 -8.34
CA TRP A 94 -10.59 -10.15 -6.98
C TRP A 94 -11.51 -11.23 -6.39
N GLU A 95 -12.33 -11.86 -7.23
CA GLU A 95 -13.32 -12.87 -6.86
C GLU A 95 -12.66 -14.15 -6.29
N GLU A 96 -11.41 -14.42 -6.67
CA GLU A 96 -10.65 -15.58 -6.19
C GLU A 96 -10.13 -15.39 -4.76
N GLY A 97 -10.17 -14.14 -4.25
CA GLY A 97 -9.59 -13.77 -2.95
C GLY A 97 -10.35 -14.24 -1.73
N ASN A 98 -11.56 -14.74 -1.90
CA ASN A 98 -12.46 -15.09 -0.79
C ASN A 98 -12.55 -13.95 0.26
N LEU A 99 -12.64 -12.71 -0.24
CA LEU A 99 -12.68 -11.50 0.56
C LEU A 99 -14.07 -11.30 1.19
N PRO A 100 -14.18 -10.64 2.35
CA PRO A 100 -15.48 -10.25 2.91
C PRO A 100 -16.32 -9.44 1.90
N SER A 101 -17.63 -9.64 1.88
CA SER A 101 -18.53 -8.94 0.95
C SER A 101 -18.38 -7.42 1.02
N SER A 102 -18.30 -6.86 2.24
CA SER A 102 -18.10 -5.43 2.45
C SER A 102 -16.80 -4.88 1.84
N VAL A 103 -15.74 -5.70 1.78
CA VAL A 103 -14.48 -5.34 1.12
C VAL A 103 -14.63 -5.42 -0.39
N MET A 104 -15.33 -6.44 -0.90
CA MET A 104 -15.62 -6.57 -2.33
C MET A 104 -16.48 -5.42 -2.84
N GLU A 105 -17.49 -4.99 -2.08
CA GLU A 105 -18.29 -3.81 -2.40
C GLU A 105 -17.43 -2.53 -2.49
N ALA A 106 -16.48 -2.36 -1.55
CA ALA A 106 -15.57 -1.23 -1.58
C ALA A 106 -14.63 -1.26 -2.81
N ILE A 107 -14.11 -2.43 -3.18
CA ILE A 107 -13.26 -2.62 -4.37
C ILE A 107 -14.04 -2.26 -5.65
N GLN A 108 -15.29 -2.70 -5.75
CA GLN A 108 -16.16 -2.39 -6.89
C GLN A 108 -16.50 -0.89 -6.97
N ASP A 109 -16.84 -0.28 -5.84
CA ASP A 109 -17.16 1.15 -5.75
C ASP A 109 -15.95 2.04 -6.15
N LEU A 110 -14.72 1.58 -5.81
CA LEU A 110 -13.48 2.24 -6.20
C LEU A 110 -13.09 2.01 -7.68
N GLY A 111 -13.81 1.14 -8.38
CA GLY A 111 -13.55 0.81 -9.79
C GLY A 111 -12.25 0.02 -10.00
N TYR A 112 -11.78 -0.74 -9.01
CA TYR A 112 -10.60 -1.58 -9.15
C TYR A 112 -10.94 -2.84 -9.95
N THR A 113 -10.48 -2.88 -11.19
CA THR A 113 -10.78 -3.99 -12.13
C THR A 113 -9.96 -5.24 -11.84
N THR A 114 -8.67 -5.09 -11.63
CA THR A 114 -7.74 -6.20 -11.36
C THR A 114 -6.75 -5.85 -10.25
N PRO A 115 -6.29 -6.83 -9.47
CA PRO A 115 -5.26 -6.59 -8.46
C PRO A 115 -3.92 -6.20 -9.10
N SER A 116 -3.19 -5.28 -8.51
CA SER A 116 -1.81 -4.95 -8.90
C SER A 116 -0.85 -6.10 -8.54
N PRO A 117 0.36 -6.16 -9.13
CA PRO A 117 1.31 -7.26 -8.86
C PRO A 117 1.57 -7.52 -7.39
N ILE A 118 1.80 -6.47 -6.58
CA ILE A 118 2.01 -6.62 -5.13
C ILE A 118 0.74 -7.13 -4.42
N GLN A 119 -0.44 -6.67 -4.84
CA GLN A 119 -1.72 -7.08 -4.27
C GLN A 119 -2.02 -8.55 -4.55
N ARG A 120 -1.73 -9.01 -5.78
CA ARG A 120 -1.95 -10.41 -6.20
C ARG A 120 -1.36 -11.42 -5.24
N GLN A 121 -0.18 -11.15 -4.72
CA GLN A 121 0.51 -12.09 -3.84
C GLN A 121 0.43 -11.70 -2.36
N ALA A 122 0.46 -10.41 -2.01
CA ALA A 122 0.44 -9.99 -0.62
C ALA A 122 -0.92 -10.25 0.07
N ILE A 123 -2.03 -10.04 -0.65
CA ILE A 123 -3.37 -10.25 -0.08
C ILE A 123 -3.59 -11.69 0.37
N PRO A 124 -3.37 -12.74 -0.45
CA PRO A 124 -3.54 -14.12 0.02
C PRO A 124 -2.67 -14.48 1.22
N ILE A 125 -1.44 -13.96 1.27
CA ILE A 125 -0.53 -14.19 2.40
C ILE A 125 -1.08 -13.53 3.67
N GLY A 126 -1.52 -12.28 3.58
CA GLY A 126 -2.11 -11.52 4.68
C GLY A 126 -3.42 -12.12 5.17
N MET A 127 -4.28 -12.61 4.26
CA MET A 127 -5.51 -13.37 4.61
C MET A 127 -5.19 -14.62 5.41
N GLY A 128 -4.03 -15.25 5.16
CA GLY A 128 -3.49 -16.34 5.96
C GLY A 128 -2.91 -15.92 7.32
N ARG A 129 -2.98 -14.65 7.69
CA ARG A 129 -2.42 -14.08 8.95
C ARG A 129 -0.91 -14.35 9.10
N ARG A 130 -0.19 -14.42 8.01
CA ARG A 130 1.26 -14.60 8.01
C ARG A 130 1.94 -13.25 8.00
N ASP A 131 3.07 -13.15 8.71
CA ASP A 131 3.93 -11.97 8.61
C ASP A 131 4.44 -11.83 7.18
N ILE A 132 4.51 -10.59 6.71
CA ILE A 132 4.86 -10.29 5.32
C ILE A 132 5.85 -9.15 5.24
N ILE A 133 6.77 -9.26 4.29
CA ILE A 133 7.61 -8.17 3.83
C ILE A 133 7.25 -7.93 2.36
N GLY A 134 6.66 -6.78 2.06
CA GLY A 134 6.31 -6.35 0.71
C GLY A 134 7.34 -5.33 0.19
N ILE A 135 8.05 -5.68 -0.87
CA ILE A 135 9.01 -4.78 -1.51
C ILE A 135 8.43 -4.37 -2.86
N ALA A 136 8.03 -3.12 -2.97
CA ALA A 136 7.44 -2.57 -4.19
C ALA A 136 7.54 -1.04 -4.21
N GLU A 137 7.58 -0.44 -5.38
CA GLU A 137 7.66 1.00 -5.59
C GLU A 137 6.47 1.77 -4.99
N THR A 138 6.64 3.08 -4.78
CA THR A 138 5.55 3.98 -4.42
C THR A 138 4.52 4.00 -5.56
N GLY A 139 3.23 3.96 -5.22
CA GLY A 139 2.16 3.92 -6.23
C GLY A 139 1.85 2.53 -6.81
N SER A 140 2.51 1.46 -6.35
CA SER A 140 2.22 0.07 -6.78
C SER A 140 0.94 -0.53 -6.19
N GLY A 141 0.24 0.20 -5.31
CA GLY A 141 -0.98 -0.26 -4.62
C GLY A 141 -0.72 -0.97 -3.29
N LYS A 142 0.39 -0.67 -2.61
CA LYS A 142 0.75 -1.25 -1.30
C LYS A 142 -0.35 -1.04 -0.24
N THR A 143 -1.00 0.14 -0.22
CA THR A 143 -2.04 0.45 0.78
C THR A 143 -3.17 -0.57 0.75
N ALA A 144 -3.68 -0.94 -0.42
CA ALA A 144 -4.68 -1.99 -0.53
C ALA A 144 -4.10 -3.39 -0.23
N ALA A 145 -2.83 -3.63 -0.58
CA ALA A 145 -2.16 -4.91 -0.34
C ALA A 145 -2.07 -5.27 1.15
N PHE A 146 -1.89 -4.28 2.04
CA PHE A 146 -1.94 -4.52 3.49
C PHE A 146 -3.29 -4.18 4.12
N GLY A 147 -4.01 -3.19 3.61
CA GLY A 147 -5.28 -2.73 4.17
C GLY A 147 -6.40 -3.76 4.04
N ILE A 148 -6.53 -4.40 2.88
CA ILE A 148 -7.55 -5.42 2.64
C ILE A 148 -7.43 -6.60 3.61
N PRO A 149 -6.27 -7.28 3.76
CA PRO A 149 -6.14 -8.36 4.74
C PRO A 149 -6.30 -7.90 6.18
N MET A 150 -5.86 -6.69 6.52
CA MET A 150 -6.06 -6.10 7.85
C MET A 150 -7.54 -5.91 8.17
N ILE A 151 -8.32 -5.36 7.26
CA ILE A 151 -9.77 -5.19 7.43
C ILE A 151 -10.46 -6.55 7.53
N ALA A 152 -10.11 -7.50 6.66
CA ALA A 152 -10.62 -8.86 6.73
C ALA A 152 -10.29 -9.55 8.06
N TYR A 153 -9.07 -9.33 8.59
CA TYR A 153 -8.68 -9.79 9.92
C TYR A 153 -9.59 -9.22 11.01
N ILE A 154 -9.82 -7.91 11.03
CA ILE A 154 -10.68 -7.25 12.02
C ILE A 154 -12.10 -7.80 11.95
N LEU A 155 -12.65 -7.97 10.75
CA LEU A 155 -14.00 -8.52 10.55
C LEU A 155 -14.13 -9.97 11.02
N SER A 156 -13.04 -10.73 11.03
CA SER A 156 -13.02 -12.11 11.51
C SER A 156 -12.93 -12.27 13.03
N LEU A 157 -12.68 -11.17 13.77
CA LEU A 157 -12.61 -11.19 15.23
C LEU A 157 -14.02 -11.27 15.83
N GLU A 158 -14.12 -11.84 17.05
CA GLU A 158 -15.37 -11.88 17.80
C GLU A 158 -15.94 -10.47 18.02
N ALA A 159 -17.26 -10.32 17.95
CA ALA A 159 -17.95 -9.05 18.14
C ALA A 159 -17.57 -8.38 19.46
N GLY A 160 -17.47 -9.14 20.55
CA GLY A 160 -17.08 -8.61 21.86
C GLY A 160 -15.66 -8.01 21.92
N MET A 161 -14.75 -8.34 21.00
CA MET A 161 -13.45 -7.64 20.90
C MET A 161 -13.60 -6.31 20.17
N ARG A 162 -14.43 -6.28 19.12
CA ARG A 162 -14.68 -5.04 18.35
C ARG A 162 -15.46 -4.01 19.16
N GLU A 163 -16.34 -4.43 20.05
CA GLU A 163 -17.12 -3.56 20.93
C GLU A 163 -16.28 -2.90 22.02
N ARG A 164 -15.13 -3.47 22.38
CA ARG A 164 -14.24 -2.96 23.44
C ARG A 164 -13.16 -2.00 22.97
N VAL A 165 -13.23 -1.47 21.75
CA VAL A 165 -12.20 -0.56 21.24
C VAL A 165 -12.05 0.75 22.03
N ALA A 166 -13.11 1.19 22.70
CA ALA A 166 -13.05 2.37 23.56
C ALA A 166 -12.22 2.12 24.84
N ASP A 167 -12.27 0.90 25.40
CA ASP A 167 -11.61 0.57 26.68
C ASP A 167 -10.25 -0.11 26.48
N GLN A 168 -10.12 -0.94 25.44
CA GLN A 168 -8.94 -1.77 25.18
C GLN A 168 -8.05 -1.26 24.04
N GLY A 169 -8.49 -0.20 23.35
CA GLY A 169 -7.79 0.40 22.23
C GLY A 169 -8.08 -0.26 20.87
N PRO A 170 -7.40 0.20 19.81
CA PRO A 170 -7.60 -0.26 18.44
C PRO A 170 -7.22 -1.73 18.25
N LEU A 171 -7.71 -2.33 17.17
CA LEU A 171 -7.41 -3.70 16.77
C LEU A 171 -6.21 -3.78 15.83
N ALA A 172 -5.99 -2.71 15.06
CA ALA A 172 -4.88 -2.60 14.11
C ALA A 172 -4.22 -1.23 14.15
N LEU A 173 -2.92 -1.23 13.86
CA LEU A 173 -2.07 -0.05 13.82
C LEU A 173 -1.30 -0.01 12.49
N ILE A 174 -1.26 1.17 11.86
CA ILE A 174 -0.40 1.44 10.71
C ILE A 174 0.57 2.56 11.09
N MET A 175 1.87 2.33 10.96
CA MET A 175 2.90 3.34 11.13
C MET A 175 3.44 3.81 9.78
N ALA A 176 3.54 5.12 9.62
CA ALA A 176 4.08 5.78 8.42
C ALA A 176 5.13 6.82 8.82
N PRO A 177 6.19 7.06 8.01
CA PRO A 177 7.27 7.98 8.35
C PRO A 177 6.84 9.45 8.38
N THR A 178 5.86 9.85 7.60
CA THR A 178 5.44 11.26 7.47
C THR A 178 3.97 11.45 7.78
N ARG A 179 3.61 12.67 8.17
CA ARG A 179 2.21 13.06 8.42
C ARG A 179 1.36 12.91 7.16
N GLU A 180 1.90 13.39 6.05
CA GLU A 180 1.23 13.41 4.75
C GLU A 180 0.91 11.98 4.30
N LEU A 181 1.85 11.05 4.43
CA LEU A 181 1.62 9.65 4.11
C LEU A 181 0.60 9.01 5.06
N ALA A 182 0.68 9.30 6.36
CA ALA A 182 -0.31 8.79 7.32
C ALA A 182 -1.73 9.24 6.99
N ILE A 183 -1.91 10.50 6.58
CA ILE A 183 -3.20 11.05 6.14
C ILE A 183 -3.67 10.36 4.85
N GLN A 184 -2.78 10.19 3.86
CA GLN A 184 -3.11 9.47 2.61
C GLN A 184 -3.54 8.02 2.88
N ILE A 185 -2.84 7.32 3.77
CA ILE A 185 -3.21 5.95 4.17
C ILE A 185 -4.57 5.93 4.85
N GLU A 186 -4.87 6.92 5.73
CA GLU A 186 -6.18 7.01 6.36
C GLU A 186 -7.29 7.22 5.34
N GLU A 187 -7.12 8.15 4.40
CA GLU A 187 -8.08 8.40 3.32
C GLU A 187 -8.38 7.14 2.51
N GLU A 188 -7.37 6.35 2.19
CA GLU A 188 -7.54 5.07 1.50
C GLU A 188 -8.23 4.03 2.41
N CYS A 189 -7.84 3.93 3.68
CA CYS A 189 -8.48 3.02 4.63
C CYS A 189 -9.96 3.34 4.83
N ILE A 190 -10.34 4.63 4.89
CA ILE A 190 -11.75 5.06 4.99
C ILE A 190 -12.57 4.50 3.82
N LYS A 191 -12.03 4.54 2.60
CA LYS A 191 -12.71 4.02 1.41
C LYS A 191 -12.96 2.51 1.52
N PHE A 192 -11.96 1.73 1.95
CA PHE A 192 -12.11 0.28 2.14
C PHE A 192 -13.00 -0.08 3.34
N CYS A 193 -13.05 0.76 4.38
CA CYS A 193 -13.85 0.55 5.56
C CYS A 193 -15.34 0.96 5.38
N LYS A 194 -15.67 1.65 4.29
CA LYS A 194 -16.99 2.26 4.05
C LYS A 194 -18.16 1.30 4.29
N TYR A 195 -18.08 0.09 3.75
CA TYR A 195 -19.13 -0.92 3.87
C TYR A 195 -18.92 -1.88 5.06
N ALA A 196 -17.74 -1.84 5.67
CA ALA A 196 -17.42 -2.66 6.85
C ALA A 196 -17.83 -2.01 8.18
N GLY A 197 -18.19 -0.72 8.18
CA GLY A 197 -18.56 0.03 9.37
C GLY A 197 -17.41 0.22 10.37
N LEU A 198 -16.16 0.09 9.93
CA LEU A 198 -14.96 0.29 10.76
C LEU A 198 -14.55 1.77 10.76
N LYS A 199 -14.09 2.24 11.91
CA LYS A 199 -13.62 3.60 12.11
C LYS A 199 -12.10 3.65 12.10
N THR A 200 -11.57 4.70 11.51
CA THR A 200 -10.14 5.01 11.46
C THR A 200 -9.84 6.33 12.16
N VAL A 201 -8.61 6.52 12.60
CA VAL A 201 -8.12 7.81 13.06
C VAL A 201 -6.64 7.97 12.72
N CYS A 202 -6.28 9.17 12.25
CA CYS A 202 -4.89 9.54 11.99
C CYS A 202 -4.32 10.32 13.19
N VAL A 203 -3.22 9.80 13.76
CA VAL A 203 -2.52 10.36 14.92
C VAL A 203 -1.14 10.85 14.51
N VAL A 204 -1.03 12.16 14.27
CA VAL A 204 0.17 12.78 13.70
C VAL A 204 0.54 14.06 14.43
N GLY A 205 1.81 14.45 14.40
CA GLY A 205 2.31 15.67 15.00
C GLY A 205 1.70 16.94 14.35
N GLY A 206 1.79 18.08 15.05
CA GLY A 206 1.30 19.38 14.54
C GLY A 206 -0.21 19.60 14.63
N GLN A 207 -0.96 18.64 15.14
CA GLN A 207 -2.37 18.75 15.54
C GLN A 207 -2.46 18.73 17.07
N ASP A 208 -3.57 19.24 17.58
CA ASP A 208 -3.83 19.21 19.04
C ASP A 208 -3.92 17.77 19.53
N ILE A 209 -3.07 17.43 20.50
CA ILE A 209 -3.00 16.09 21.08
C ILE A 209 -4.24 15.75 21.89
N GLU A 210 -4.85 16.75 22.56
CA GLU A 210 -6.05 16.55 23.38
C GLU A 210 -7.26 16.20 22.51
N GLN A 211 -7.37 16.85 21.35
CA GLN A 211 -8.41 16.54 20.39
C GLN A 211 -8.25 15.13 19.82
N GLN A 212 -7.02 14.72 19.51
CA GLN A 212 -6.71 13.35 19.11
C GLN A 212 -7.06 12.34 20.22
N ALA A 213 -6.67 12.66 21.46
CA ALA A 213 -7.01 11.83 22.63
C ALA A 213 -8.52 11.68 22.84
N PHE A 214 -9.29 12.75 22.61
CA PHE A 214 -10.76 12.68 22.68
C PHE A 214 -11.34 11.72 21.65
N THR A 215 -10.83 11.75 20.42
CA THR A 215 -11.25 10.83 19.34
C THR A 215 -10.90 9.38 19.70
N LEU A 216 -9.71 9.13 20.20
CA LEU A 216 -9.25 7.80 20.63
C LEU A 216 -10.13 7.22 21.74
N ARG A 217 -10.55 8.03 22.73
CA ARG A 217 -11.46 7.59 23.82
C ARG A 217 -12.84 7.17 23.34
N ARG A 218 -13.29 7.65 22.19
CA ARG A 218 -14.56 7.22 21.59
C ARG A 218 -14.49 5.82 20.95
N GLY A 219 -13.31 5.26 20.85
CA GLY A 219 -13.04 3.95 20.27
C GLY A 219 -13.00 3.98 18.74
N VAL A 220 -11.90 3.44 18.22
CA VAL A 220 -11.65 3.26 16.78
C VAL A 220 -11.00 1.90 16.57
N GLU A 221 -11.29 1.25 15.47
CA GLU A 221 -10.75 -0.07 15.16
C GLU A 221 -9.32 0.01 14.58
N ILE A 222 -9.05 1.05 13.79
CA ILE A 222 -7.78 1.21 13.08
C ILE A 222 -7.19 2.56 13.41
N ILE A 223 -5.93 2.55 13.83
CA ILE A 223 -5.15 3.77 14.05
C ILE A 223 -4.01 3.85 13.04
N ILE A 224 -3.83 5.02 12.47
CA ILE A 224 -2.74 5.34 11.56
C ILE A 224 -1.92 6.46 12.17
N GLY A 225 -0.59 6.41 12.12
CA GLY A 225 0.17 7.51 12.68
C GLY A 225 1.66 7.47 12.44
N THR A 226 2.32 8.55 12.88
CA THR A 226 3.78 8.62 12.86
C THR A 226 4.36 8.12 14.19
N PRO A 227 5.51 7.41 14.18
CA PRO A 227 6.07 6.77 15.37
C PRO A 227 6.18 7.70 16.58
N GLY A 228 6.72 8.91 16.41
CA GLY A 228 6.90 9.85 17.53
C GLY A 228 5.59 10.26 18.18
N ARG A 229 4.54 10.62 17.40
CA ARG A 229 3.25 11.02 17.97
C ARG A 229 2.50 9.83 18.59
N LEU A 230 2.62 8.65 18.02
CA LEU A 230 2.06 7.43 18.62
C LEU A 230 2.71 7.14 19.97
N ASN A 231 4.04 7.27 20.05
CA ASN A 231 4.78 7.13 21.31
C ASN A 231 4.33 8.15 22.35
N ASP A 232 4.23 9.44 21.98
CA ASP A 232 3.71 10.50 22.88
C ASP A 232 2.32 10.14 23.43
N CYS A 233 1.45 9.58 22.60
CA CYS A 233 0.11 9.19 23.04
C CYS A 233 0.12 7.96 23.97
N VAL A 234 1.03 7.01 23.75
CA VAL A 234 1.22 5.84 24.63
C VAL A 234 1.78 6.29 25.97
N GLU A 235 2.85 7.11 25.99
CA GLU A 235 3.47 7.62 27.22
C GLU A 235 2.51 8.46 28.07
N LYS A 236 1.65 9.26 27.44
CA LYS A 236 0.63 10.07 28.12
C LYS A 236 -0.65 9.30 28.47
N HIS A 237 -0.68 8.00 28.20
CA HIS A 237 -1.86 7.15 28.41
C HIS A 237 -3.12 7.61 27.65
N TYR A 238 -2.94 8.32 26.52
CA TYR A 238 -4.02 8.69 25.63
C TYR A 238 -4.36 7.57 24.65
N LEU A 239 -3.41 6.67 24.40
CA LEU A 239 -3.52 5.52 23.54
C LEU A 239 -3.19 4.25 24.32
N VAL A 240 -4.12 3.31 24.33
CA VAL A 240 -3.96 1.96 24.87
C VAL A 240 -3.94 0.99 23.70
N LEU A 241 -3.00 0.05 23.68
CA LEU A 241 -2.81 -0.92 22.56
C LEU A 241 -2.98 -2.38 23.02
N ASN A 242 -3.74 -2.60 24.12
CA ASN A 242 -3.86 -3.92 24.79
C ASN A 242 -4.42 -5.01 23.88
N GLN A 243 -5.27 -4.66 22.92
CA GLN A 243 -5.85 -5.62 21.98
C GLN A 243 -5.38 -5.43 20.53
N CYS A 244 -4.41 -4.54 20.29
CA CYS A 244 -3.85 -4.31 18.99
C CYS A 244 -2.91 -5.47 18.60
N ASN A 245 -3.36 -6.32 17.67
CA ASN A 245 -2.64 -7.53 17.27
C ASN A 245 -2.28 -7.54 15.78
N TYR A 246 -2.59 -6.49 15.04
CA TYR A 246 -2.20 -6.33 13.65
C TYR A 246 -1.42 -5.03 13.50
N VAL A 247 -0.20 -5.11 12.97
CA VAL A 247 0.62 -3.93 12.75
C VAL A 247 1.17 -3.90 11.33
N VAL A 248 1.13 -2.72 10.75
CA VAL A 248 1.73 -2.41 9.45
C VAL A 248 2.80 -1.35 9.63
N LEU A 249 3.98 -1.58 9.04
CA LEU A 249 5.05 -0.61 8.92
C LEU A 249 5.17 -0.26 7.43
N ASP A 250 4.71 0.92 7.02
CA ASP A 250 4.81 1.36 5.62
C ASP A 250 5.97 2.33 5.43
N GLU A 251 6.64 2.25 4.28
CA GLU A 251 7.89 2.95 3.97
C GLU A 251 8.95 2.78 5.07
N ALA A 252 9.22 1.53 5.47
CA ALA A 252 10.13 1.21 6.56
C ALA A 252 11.56 1.73 6.32
N ASP A 253 12.02 1.79 5.08
CA ASP A 253 13.29 2.40 4.68
C ASP A 253 13.33 3.88 5.04
N ARG A 254 12.28 4.63 4.72
CA ARG A 254 12.20 6.05 5.06
C ARG A 254 12.08 6.30 6.55
N MET A 255 11.43 5.42 7.32
CA MET A 255 11.40 5.55 8.78
C MET A 255 12.83 5.54 9.35
N ILE A 256 13.70 4.69 8.82
CA ILE A 256 15.10 4.60 9.23
C ILE A 256 15.88 5.84 8.77
N ASP A 257 15.74 6.25 7.50
CA ASP A 257 16.45 7.39 6.93
C ASP A 257 16.10 8.71 7.62
N MET A 258 14.87 8.85 8.10
CA MET A 258 14.42 10.04 8.86
C MET A 258 14.92 10.04 10.32
N GLY A 259 15.66 9.02 10.72
CA GLY A 259 16.20 8.92 12.07
C GLY A 259 15.12 8.72 13.13
N PHE A 260 13.94 8.19 12.74
CA PHE A 260 13.05 7.66 13.77
C PHE A 260 13.83 6.58 14.50
N GLU A 261 14.21 6.93 15.72
CA GLU A 261 15.01 6.06 16.55
C GLU A 261 14.30 4.71 16.62
N GLU A 262 15.06 3.64 16.44
CA GLU A 262 14.58 2.28 16.66
C GLU A 262 13.76 2.18 17.95
N GLN A 263 14.08 3.04 18.93
CA GLN A 263 13.42 3.16 20.22
C GLN A 263 11.96 3.61 20.11
N GLN A 264 11.60 4.58 19.27
CA GLN A 264 10.21 5.07 19.16
C GLN A 264 9.28 4.04 18.52
N VAL A 265 9.73 3.38 17.47
CA VAL A 265 8.98 2.27 16.85
C VAL A 265 8.87 1.10 17.84
N LEU A 266 9.96 0.79 18.54
CA LEU A 266 10.02 -0.27 19.54
C LEU A 266 9.04 -0.01 20.69
N ALA A 267 9.03 1.19 21.26
CA ALA A 267 8.17 1.53 22.40
C ALA A 267 6.67 1.32 22.05
N VAL A 268 6.26 1.73 20.85
CA VAL A 268 4.90 1.50 20.38
C VAL A 268 4.61 0.00 20.21
N LEU A 269 5.54 -0.75 19.60
CA LEU A 269 5.37 -2.20 19.40
C LEU A 269 5.38 -2.99 20.71
N GLU A 270 6.14 -2.56 21.73
CA GLU A 270 6.15 -3.17 23.05
C GLU A 270 4.86 -2.90 23.85
N ALA A 271 4.22 -1.75 23.60
CA ALA A 271 2.93 -1.42 24.21
C ALA A 271 1.76 -2.21 23.60
N MET A 272 1.96 -2.86 22.46
CA MET A 272 0.91 -3.63 21.79
C MET A 272 0.61 -4.95 22.52
N GLY A 273 -0.67 -5.34 22.47
CA GLY A 273 -1.14 -6.66 22.90
C GLY A 273 -0.66 -7.81 22.01
N GLY A 274 -1.07 -9.01 22.37
CA GLY A 274 -0.76 -10.22 21.63
C GLY A 274 0.66 -10.74 21.84
N THR A 275 0.88 -11.97 21.40
CA THR A 275 2.20 -12.62 21.48
C THR A 275 2.85 -12.64 20.12
N LEU A 276 4.15 -12.42 20.06
CA LEU A 276 4.91 -12.69 18.84
C LEU A 276 4.88 -14.20 18.56
N LYS A 277 4.83 -14.57 17.29
CA LYS A 277 4.98 -15.96 16.89
C LYS A 277 6.30 -16.52 17.41
N ALA A 278 6.31 -17.80 17.79
CA ALA A 278 7.53 -18.46 18.20
C ALA A 278 8.53 -18.54 17.05
N ASN A 279 9.83 -18.55 17.38
CA ASN A 279 10.88 -18.77 16.37
C ASN A 279 10.88 -20.21 15.85
N ASP A 280 10.45 -21.16 16.68
CA ASP A 280 10.27 -22.54 16.30
C ASP A 280 8.95 -22.73 15.53
N ALA A 281 9.03 -23.39 14.37
CA ALA A 281 7.89 -23.53 13.45
C ALA A 281 6.76 -24.39 14.04
N GLU A 282 7.07 -25.40 14.84
CA GLU A 282 6.07 -26.27 15.47
C GLU A 282 5.33 -25.54 16.59
N LEU A 283 6.06 -24.78 17.40
CA LEU A 283 5.46 -23.94 18.43
C LEU A 283 4.62 -22.81 17.82
N ALA A 284 5.09 -22.19 16.73
CA ALA A 284 4.34 -21.18 15.98
C ALA A 284 3.01 -21.75 15.46
N TYR A 285 3.03 -22.95 14.87
CA TYR A 285 1.82 -23.63 14.41
C TYR A 285 0.84 -23.93 15.56
N LYS A 286 1.34 -24.38 16.72
CA LYS A 286 0.53 -24.63 17.92
C LYS A 286 -0.11 -23.32 18.44
N GLN A 287 0.64 -22.21 18.43
CA GLN A 287 0.13 -20.89 18.79
C GLN A 287 -0.97 -20.42 17.83
N GLU A 288 -0.78 -20.56 16.52
CA GLU A 288 -1.78 -20.18 15.51
C GLU A 288 -3.06 -21.01 15.64
N LYS A 289 -2.93 -22.33 15.90
CA LYS A 289 -4.08 -23.19 16.14
C LYS A 289 -4.88 -22.77 17.40
N LYS A 290 -4.17 -22.40 18.47
CA LYS A 290 -4.80 -21.88 19.69
C LYS A 290 -5.48 -20.52 19.43
N ALA A 291 -4.84 -19.64 18.66
CA ALA A 291 -5.35 -18.32 18.33
C ALA A 291 -6.63 -18.33 17.48
N LYS A 292 -6.88 -19.39 16.71
CA LYS A 292 -8.16 -19.54 15.95
C LYS A 292 -9.40 -19.57 16.84
N ASN A 293 -9.26 -20.02 18.09
CA ASN A 293 -10.33 -20.11 19.07
C ASN A 293 -10.17 -19.07 20.19
N ALA A 294 -9.35 -18.06 19.97
CA ALA A 294 -9.06 -17.03 20.98
C ALA A 294 -10.28 -16.16 21.22
N ARG A 295 -10.69 -16.08 22.49
CA ARG A 295 -11.76 -15.17 22.98
C ARG A 295 -11.21 -13.90 23.63
N SER A 296 -9.89 -13.80 23.74
CA SER A 296 -9.19 -12.65 24.32
C SER A 296 -8.02 -12.24 23.42
N ALA A 297 -7.77 -10.94 23.38
CA ALA A 297 -6.63 -10.37 22.66
C ALA A 297 -5.27 -10.94 23.11
N LYS A 298 -5.15 -11.35 24.36
CA LYS A 298 -3.92 -11.98 24.91
C LYS A 298 -3.60 -13.34 24.31
N ASP A 299 -4.61 -14.03 23.78
CA ASP A 299 -4.45 -15.34 23.15
C ASP A 299 -4.22 -15.22 21.63
N LEU A 300 -4.35 -14.02 21.07
CA LEU A 300 -4.08 -13.75 19.67
C LEU A 300 -2.58 -13.66 19.42
N VAL A 301 -2.18 -14.13 18.24
CA VAL A 301 -0.81 -13.99 17.73
C VAL A 301 -0.75 -12.71 16.91
N ARG A 302 0.27 -11.88 17.17
CA ARG A 302 0.49 -10.66 16.41
C ARG A 302 0.83 -10.97 14.96
N VAL A 303 0.21 -10.23 14.05
CA VAL A 303 0.53 -10.21 12.63
C VAL A 303 1.29 -8.93 12.33
N THR A 304 2.47 -9.05 11.74
CA THR A 304 3.30 -7.92 11.37
C THR A 304 3.48 -7.88 9.86
N ALA A 305 3.10 -6.79 9.24
CA ALA A 305 3.32 -6.51 7.83
C ALA A 305 4.30 -5.34 7.67
N MET A 306 5.35 -5.50 6.90
CA MET A 306 6.32 -4.45 6.60
C MET A 306 6.34 -4.21 5.10
N PHE A 307 6.17 -2.96 4.70
CA PHE A 307 6.24 -2.54 3.31
C PHE A 307 7.33 -1.49 3.12
N SER A 308 8.07 -1.61 2.03
CA SER A 308 9.21 -0.74 1.74
C SER A 308 9.43 -0.66 0.23
N ALA A 309 10.05 0.42 -0.24
CA ALA A 309 10.52 0.47 -1.62
C ALA A 309 11.85 -0.26 -1.77
N THR A 310 12.71 -0.20 -0.76
CA THR A 310 14.04 -0.79 -0.73
C THR A 310 14.27 -1.65 0.50
N MET A 311 15.31 -2.50 0.47
CA MET A 311 15.66 -3.38 1.60
C MET A 311 17.12 -3.21 2.01
N PRO A 312 17.53 -2.02 2.50
CA PRO A 312 18.87 -1.84 3.02
C PRO A 312 19.10 -2.67 4.29
N PRO A 313 20.36 -2.92 4.71
CA PRO A 313 20.69 -3.77 5.85
C PRO A 313 20.01 -3.35 7.17
N ALA A 314 19.75 -2.06 7.36
CA ALA A 314 19.05 -1.56 8.54
C ALA A 314 17.57 -1.97 8.58
N VAL A 315 16.87 -1.94 7.42
CA VAL A 315 15.49 -2.45 7.29
C VAL A 315 15.45 -3.96 7.49
N GLU A 316 16.43 -4.69 6.93
CA GLU A 316 16.54 -6.13 7.12
C GLU A 316 16.73 -6.51 8.60
N LYS A 317 17.55 -5.75 9.33
CA LYS A 317 17.73 -5.91 10.79
C LYS A 317 16.43 -5.68 11.54
N MET A 318 15.68 -4.61 11.20
CA MET A 318 14.37 -4.32 11.77
C MET A 318 13.39 -5.47 11.48
N ALA A 319 13.34 -5.94 10.24
CA ALA A 319 12.48 -7.06 9.86
C ALA A 319 12.77 -8.32 10.68
N LYS A 320 14.04 -8.70 10.82
CA LYS A 320 14.46 -9.87 11.63
C LYS A 320 14.06 -9.76 13.11
N LYS A 321 13.99 -8.53 13.63
CA LYS A 321 13.62 -8.28 15.03
C LYS A 321 12.11 -8.43 15.28
N TYR A 322 11.27 -7.92 14.37
CA TYR A 322 9.83 -7.78 14.61
C TYR A 322 8.96 -8.78 13.85
N LEU A 323 9.44 -9.37 12.77
CA LEU A 323 8.71 -10.36 12.01
C LEU A 323 9.17 -11.79 12.33
N ARG A 324 8.25 -12.74 12.20
CA ARG A 324 8.51 -14.16 12.43
C ARG A 324 8.09 -14.98 11.21
N HIS A 325 9.04 -15.69 10.62
CA HIS A 325 8.83 -16.49 9.41
C HIS A 325 8.10 -15.73 8.28
N PRO A 326 8.50 -14.49 7.97
CA PRO A 326 7.77 -13.68 7.01
C PRO A 326 7.84 -14.30 5.61
N ALA A 327 6.77 -14.14 4.87
CA ALA A 327 6.82 -14.27 3.42
C ALA A 327 7.35 -12.94 2.85
N ILE A 328 8.33 -13.01 1.98
CA ILE A 328 8.89 -11.85 1.29
C ILE A 328 8.30 -11.82 -0.11
N VAL A 329 7.51 -10.82 -0.41
CA VAL A 329 6.95 -10.57 -1.74
C VAL A 329 7.69 -9.37 -2.33
N GLN A 330 8.37 -9.61 -3.42
CA GLN A 330 9.12 -8.58 -4.13
C GLN A 330 8.51 -8.43 -5.52
N GLN A 331 8.07 -7.24 -5.84
CA GLN A 331 7.80 -6.84 -7.20
C GLN A 331 9.14 -6.45 -7.82
N ILE A 332 9.54 -7.19 -8.86
CA ILE A 332 10.80 -6.93 -9.55
C ILE A 332 10.55 -5.72 -10.43
N GLY A 333 10.97 -4.53 -9.95
CA GLY A 333 11.27 -3.44 -10.87
C GLY A 333 12.62 -3.75 -11.55
N ASP A 334 12.98 -3.03 -12.57
CA ASP A 334 14.29 -3.15 -13.27
C ASP A 334 15.49 -2.83 -12.35
N GLU A 335 15.55 -3.44 -11.14
CA GLU A 335 16.64 -3.21 -10.17
C GLU A 335 18.02 -3.68 -10.70
N ASP A 336 18.08 -4.64 -11.61
CA ASP A 336 19.35 -5.03 -12.25
C ASP A 336 19.97 -3.91 -13.10
N THR A 337 19.16 -2.90 -13.47
CA THR A 337 19.65 -1.72 -14.23
C THR A 337 19.58 -0.42 -13.43
N GLY A 338 18.97 -0.41 -12.24
CA GLY A 338 18.79 0.81 -11.42
C GLY A 338 17.98 1.91 -12.09
N LYS A 339 17.27 1.60 -13.18
CA LYS A 339 16.49 2.56 -13.97
C LYS A 339 15.03 2.14 -14.05
N ASN A 340 14.15 3.00 -13.61
CA ASN A 340 12.72 2.87 -13.89
C ASN A 340 12.50 3.12 -15.39
N ARG A 341 12.01 2.14 -16.15
CA ARG A 341 11.77 2.25 -17.61
C ARG A 341 10.76 3.33 -17.98
N ARG A 342 9.94 3.75 -17.04
CA ARG A 342 8.94 4.82 -17.24
C ARG A 342 9.53 6.21 -17.12
N ILE A 343 10.80 6.33 -16.68
CA ILE A 343 11.50 7.59 -16.45
C ILE A 343 12.68 7.71 -17.41
N ASP A 344 12.62 8.67 -18.34
CA ASP A 344 13.78 9.04 -19.17
C ASP A 344 14.73 9.91 -18.34
N GLN A 345 15.84 9.32 -17.88
CA GLN A 345 16.83 10.01 -17.06
C GLN A 345 17.95 10.56 -17.92
N ARG A 346 18.15 11.89 -17.87
CA ARG A 346 19.19 12.60 -18.62
C ARG A 346 20.13 13.31 -17.67
N VAL A 347 21.42 13.04 -17.78
CA VAL A 347 22.46 13.73 -17.01
C VAL A 347 23.12 14.79 -17.89
N LEU A 348 23.09 16.05 -17.43
CA LEU A 348 23.68 17.19 -18.10
C LEU A 348 24.87 17.70 -17.27
N TRP A 349 26.08 17.61 -17.80
CA TRP A 349 27.28 18.14 -17.17
C TRP A 349 27.39 19.64 -17.44
N MET A 350 27.44 20.45 -16.38
CA MET A 350 27.54 21.90 -16.49
C MET A 350 28.04 22.54 -15.20
N THR A 351 28.54 23.76 -15.32
CA THR A 351 28.91 24.58 -14.15
C THR A 351 27.70 25.18 -13.44
N GLU A 352 27.83 25.57 -12.17
CA GLU A 352 26.77 26.21 -11.40
C GLU A 352 26.20 27.45 -12.10
N ALA A 353 27.05 28.25 -12.75
CA ALA A 353 26.64 29.45 -13.50
C ALA A 353 25.71 29.13 -14.68
N GLN A 354 25.89 27.97 -15.30
CA GLN A 354 25.10 27.51 -16.46
C GLN A 354 23.75 26.89 -16.07
N LYS A 355 23.62 26.34 -14.85
CA LYS A 355 22.41 25.63 -14.41
C LYS A 355 21.15 26.46 -14.54
N LYS A 356 21.21 27.75 -14.14
CA LYS A 356 20.06 28.65 -14.21
C LYS A 356 19.58 28.86 -15.65
N ALA A 357 20.47 29.16 -16.57
CA ALA A 357 20.11 29.35 -17.98
C ALA A 357 19.53 28.07 -18.58
N LYS A 358 20.08 26.91 -18.20
CA LYS A 358 19.60 25.61 -18.67
C LYS A 358 18.23 25.25 -18.14
N VAL A 359 17.90 25.57 -16.87
CA VAL A 359 16.54 25.37 -16.33
C VAL A 359 15.53 26.22 -17.12
N LEU A 360 15.83 27.49 -17.39
CA LEU A 360 14.96 28.34 -18.19
C LEU A 360 14.77 27.86 -19.63
N GLU A 361 15.83 27.33 -20.24
CA GLU A 361 15.78 26.69 -21.57
C GLU A 361 14.88 25.46 -21.56
N LEU A 362 15.07 24.57 -20.57
CA LEU A 362 14.26 23.35 -20.44
C LEU A 362 12.79 23.68 -20.25
N LEU A 363 12.46 24.64 -19.38
CA LEU A 363 11.08 25.05 -19.11
C LEU A 363 10.41 25.67 -20.32
N ARG A 364 11.15 26.39 -21.20
CA ARG A 364 10.61 26.95 -22.45
C ARG A 364 10.28 25.89 -23.50
N ASN A 365 10.93 24.74 -23.42
CA ASN A 365 10.77 23.63 -24.36
C ASN A 365 9.68 22.65 -23.93
N HIS A 366 9.06 22.83 -22.75
CA HIS A 366 7.91 22.07 -22.28
C HIS A 366 6.59 22.73 -22.68
N ASP A 367 5.55 21.93 -22.84
CA ASP A 367 4.21 22.44 -23.10
C ASP A 367 3.69 23.25 -21.89
N LYS A 368 2.81 24.22 -22.15
CA LYS A 368 2.30 25.12 -21.11
C LYS A 368 1.50 24.39 -20.02
N ASP A 369 0.97 23.23 -20.33
CA ASP A 369 0.15 22.41 -19.41
C ASP A 369 1.00 21.39 -18.61
N ASP A 370 2.29 21.29 -18.92
CA ASP A 370 3.19 20.39 -18.21
C ASP A 370 3.49 20.89 -16.80
N ARG A 371 3.46 19.97 -15.84
CA ARG A 371 3.86 20.23 -14.45
C ARG A 371 5.32 19.83 -14.25
N VAL A 372 6.16 20.79 -13.88
CA VAL A 372 7.61 20.57 -13.68
C VAL A 372 7.97 20.77 -12.22
N LEU A 373 8.70 19.81 -11.63
CA LEU A 373 9.28 19.90 -10.30
C LEU A 373 10.79 20.14 -10.40
N VAL A 374 11.28 21.18 -9.74
CA VAL A 374 12.71 21.50 -9.68
C VAL A 374 13.21 21.33 -8.25
N PHE A 375 14.06 20.32 -7.99
CA PHE A 375 14.65 20.08 -6.68
C PHE A 375 15.94 20.92 -6.51
N ILE A 376 16.06 21.58 -5.36
CA ILE A 376 17.16 22.49 -5.05
C ILE A 376 17.69 22.22 -3.65
N ASN A 377 19.01 22.21 -3.48
CA ASN A 377 19.67 21.78 -2.25
C ASN A 377 19.52 22.77 -1.08
N THR A 378 19.25 24.06 -1.31
CA THR A 378 19.17 25.07 -0.25
C THR A 378 17.91 25.93 -0.38
N LYS A 379 17.31 26.28 0.77
CA LYS A 379 16.14 27.16 0.86
C LYS A 379 16.36 28.49 0.15
N LYS A 380 17.54 29.10 0.35
CA LYS A 380 17.93 30.39 -0.26
C LYS A 380 17.92 30.34 -1.79
N ASN A 381 18.49 29.26 -2.35
CA ASN A 381 18.54 29.09 -3.81
C ASN A 381 17.13 28.79 -4.37
N ALA A 382 16.28 28.09 -3.62
CA ALA A 382 14.90 27.85 -4.01
C ALA A 382 14.10 29.15 -4.13
N ASP A 383 14.18 30.03 -3.11
CA ASP A 383 13.53 31.35 -3.15
C ASP A 383 14.10 32.24 -4.27
N MET A 384 15.41 32.19 -4.51
CA MET A 384 16.05 32.94 -5.57
C MET A 384 15.60 32.46 -6.96
N LEU A 385 15.59 31.15 -7.20
CA LEU A 385 15.15 30.60 -8.48
C LEU A 385 13.66 30.85 -8.71
N GLY A 386 12.81 30.71 -7.69
CA GLY A 386 11.37 30.98 -7.80
C GLY A 386 11.09 32.40 -8.29
N ARG A 387 11.69 33.43 -7.65
CA ARG A 387 11.57 34.81 -8.09
C ARG A 387 12.05 35.03 -9.54
N GLN A 388 13.10 34.36 -9.96
CA GLN A 388 13.63 34.47 -11.32
C GLN A 388 12.74 33.81 -12.36
N LEU A 389 12.08 32.69 -12.00
CA LEU A 389 11.08 32.05 -12.85
C LEU A 389 9.83 32.93 -13.01
N GLU A 390 9.35 33.57 -11.92
CA GLU A 390 8.26 34.53 -11.97
C GLU A 390 8.59 35.74 -12.86
N GLN A 391 9.81 36.29 -12.71
CA GLN A 391 10.29 37.39 -13.57
C GLN A 391 10.43 36.97 -15.05
N ALA A 392 10.68 35.73 -15.32
CA ALA A 392 10.73 35.15 -16.67
C ALA A 392 9.34 34.78 -17.23
N GLY A 393 8.26 35.01 -16.47
CA GLY A 393 6.88 34.78 -16.87
C GLY A 393 6.34 33.36 -16.62
N PHE A 394 7.05 32.56 -15.82
CA PHE A 394 6.56 31.22 -15.41
C PHE A 394 5.72 31.33 -14.13
N ALA A 395 4.62 30.59 -14.05
CA ALA A 395 3.90 30.37 -12.79
C ALA A 395 4.69 29.40 -11.92
N ALA A 396 5.41 29.90 -10.91
CA ALA A 396 6.29 29.11 -10.06
C ALA A 396 5.88 29.23 -8.59
N GLY A 397 5.72 28.10 -7.91
CA GLY A 397 5.58 28.03 -6.46
C GLY A 397 6.86 27.51 -5.79
N VAL A 398 7.23 28.06 -4.64
CA VAL A 398 8.40 27.61 -3.87
C VAL A 398 7.95 26.91 -2.60
N LEU A 399 8.39 25.67 -2.40
CA LEU A 399 8.08 24.87 -1.23
C LEU A 399 9.37 24.50 -0.48
N HIS A 400 9.46 24.84 0.80
CA HIS A 400 10.54 24.41 1.70
C HIS A 400 10.15 24.61 3.18
N GLY A 401 10.84 23.98 4.11
CA GLY A 401 10.53 24.02 5.54
C GLY A 401 10.71 25.38 6.24
N GLY A 402 10.92 26.46 5.52
CA GLY A 402 10.88 27.85 6.01
C GLY A 402 9.63 28.62 5.57
N LYS A 403 8.71 27.97 4.88
CA LYS A 403 7.39 28.54 4.50
C LYS A 403 6.36 28.09 5.54
N THR A 404 5.41 28.96 5.84
CA THR A 404 4.21 28.62 6.61
C THR A 404 3.35 27.63 5.82
N GLN A 405 2.75 26.70 6.52
CA GLN A 405 1.79 25.74 5.94
C GLN A 405 0.53 26.46 5.50
#